data_8dee62cc227dd0e3bed24f93afacdd90
#
_entry.id   8dee62cc227dd0e3bed24f93afacdd90
#
_cell.length_a   1.000
_cell.length_b   1.000
_cell.length_c   1.000
_cell.angle_alpha   90.00
_cell.angle_beta   90.00
_cell.angle_gamma   90.00
#
_symmetry.space_group_name_H-M   'P 1'
#
loop_
_entity.id
_entity.type
_entity.pdbx_description
1 polymer ?
#
loop_
_entity_poly.entity_id
_entity_poly.type
_entity_poly.pdbx_seq_one_letter_code
_entity_poly.pdbx_strand_id
1 'polypeptide(L)'
;SATPFYRLFASGMHEVLGLNFHKGSLYAVQRGELTKLTDQNGDGSADHYQNIANWELEGNYHEYSYGPVFDAQDNMYLTFNVAWVGFGEAKLSKWRGWMVKVSPDGTLSPVASGLRSPAGVMMNSAGDIFYTENQGDWVGSGRITHLEKGDFAGHASSLVWSNEPGSPMTTQITDVPDNSEPMYKAAEKVKNLKLPAVWYPHTLMGISTADMIEDVNGNMGPFFKGQYFVSDQGHSKVMRMMLEKINGQYQGICFPFREGWQSGLLRLSWGNDGSMFGGMTSRGWGSTGKDLFGLQRMLWSGETPFEMAEVHAMSDGFEITFTKPVDVSTAIQSANYDINSFNYQYHHFYGSPVIENKSHAIKAILISDDHTKVRLILDEARRFYIHEIKPRGVKAVNGELLLHEVGYYTLNNVPAGMTADLSKNKMAVVAPPPAESHQHAAVPMETTAEPATKKNSKNSNKHLTTMPSDWATPDKTLVIGTVPGMKYDVTELEVKAGTKIKLTFNNLDDDMTHNLVIVEPGTADEVGLSAFSLGVKGSQMSYVPNSNKVLFHTTLLQPEASQTIYFVAPSKPGEYSIVCTYPGHHTLMRGILKVVK
;
A
#
# COMPACT_ATOMS: atom_id res chain seq x y z
N SER A 1 -13.04 -20.55 -26.63
CA SER A 1 -11.76 -19.84 -26.40
C SER A 1 -10.66 -20.57 -27.16
N ALA A 2 -9.88 -19.86 -27.97
CA ALA A 2 -8.72 -20.47 -28.64
C ALA A 2 -7.69 -20.85 -27.58
N THR A 3 -7.11 -22.04 -27.70
CA THR A 3 -5.99 -22.47 -26.85
C THR A 3 -4.80 -21.57 -27.13
N PRO A 4 -4.16 -20.97 -26.11
CA PRO A 4 -3.00 -20.10 -26.33
C PRO A 4 -1.85 -20.94 -26.93
N PHE A 5 -1.19 -20.35 -27.92
CA PHE A 5 0.00 -20.92 -28.52
C PHE A 5 1.23 -20.15 -27.98
N TYR A 6 2.21 -20.88 -27.47
CA TYR A 6 3.45 -20.32 -26.94
C TYR A 6 4.62 -20.67 -27.88
N ARG A 7 5.43 -19.68 -28.17
CA ARG A 7 6.66 -19.86 -28.94
C ARG A 7 7.84 -19.31 -28.13
N LEU A 8 8.94 -20.05 -28.07
CA LEU A 8 10.18 -19.58 -27.48
C LEU A 8 10.79 -18.51 -28.40
N PHE A 9 10.88 -17.27 -27.93
CA PHE A 9 11.49 -16.17 -28.67
C PHE A 9 12.99 -16.05 -28.38
N ALA A 10 13.41 -16.12 -27.12
CA ALA A 10 14.80 -15.98 -26.71
C ALA A 10 15.08 -16.81 -25.44
N SER A 11 16.34 -17.21 -25.25
CA SER A 11 16.80 -17.97 -24.06
C SER A 11 18.22 -17.56 -23.67
N GLY A 12 18.73 -18.08 -22.55
CA GLY A 12 20.11 -17.87 -22.09
C GLY A 12 20.37 -16.52 -21.42
N MET A 13 19.32 -15.81 -21.01
CA MET A 13 19.42 -14.53 -20.31
C MET A 13 19.45 -14.69 -18.78
N HIS A 14 20.03 -13.71 -18.08
CA HIS A 14 20.22 -13.71 -16.64
C HIS A 14 19.18 -12.84 -15.93
N GLU A 15 18.14 -13.47 -15.37
CA GLU A 15 17.09 -12.83 -14.55
C GLU A 15 16.50 -11.56 -15.17
N VAL A 16 15.78 -11.74 -16.27
CA VAL A 16 15.10 -10.64 -16.96
C VAL A 16 13.96 -10.12 -16.11
N LEU A 17 14.03 -8.88 -15.67
CA LEU A 17 12.99 -8.21 -14.89
C LEU A 17 12.32 -7.04 -15.62
N GLY A 18 12.82 -6.67 -16.78
CA GLY A 18 12.21 -5.67 -17.64
C GLY A 18 12.22 -6.10 -19.09
N LEU A 19 11.09 -5.89 -19.76
CA LEU A 19 10.90 -6.14 -21.19
C LEU A 19 10.14 -4.99 -21.82
N ASN A 20 10.63 -4.51 -22.95
CA ASN A 20 9.88 -3.55 -23.75
C ASN A 20 10.14 -3.76 -25.25
N PHE A 21 9.06 -3.73 -26.04
CA PHE A 21 9.15 -3.82 -27.48
C PHE A 21 9.22 -2.42 -28.09
N HIS A 22 10.29 -2.14 -28.82
CA HIS A 22 10.50 -0.82 -29.42
C HIS A 22 11.11 -0.94 -30.82
N LYS A 23 10.48 -0.28 -31.80
CA LYS A 23 10.95 -0.23 -33.20
C LYS A 23 11.37 -1.59 -33.79
N GLY A 24 10.51 -2.60 -33.61
CA GLY A 24 10.71 -3.93 -34.19
C GLY A 24 11.67 -4.85 -33.45
N SER A 25 12.17 -4.46 -32.27
CA SER A 25 13.05 -5.28 -31.45
C SER A 25 12.54 -5.35 -30.00
N LEU A 26 12.85 -6.45 -29.32
CA LEU A 26 12.59 -6.61 -27.89
C LEU A 26 13.83 -6.20 -27.10
N TYR A 27 13.65 -5.36 -26.10
CA TYR A 27 14.72 -4.96 -25.18
C TYR A 27 14.49 -5.64 -23.83
N ALA A 28 15.53 -6.33 -23.34
CA ALA A 28 15.52 -7.06 -22.10
C ALA A 28 16.51 -6.44 -21.09
N VAL A 29 16.02 -6.04 -19.93
CA VAL A 29 16.87 -5.62 -18.81
C VAL A 29 17.13 -6.84 -17.95
N GLN A 30 18.38 -7.25 -17.93
CA GLN A 30 18.92 -8.33 -17.11
C GLN A 30 19.54 -7.74 -15.83
N ARG A 31 20.08 -8.56 -14.94
CA ARG A 31 20.71 -8.05 -13.71
C ARG A 31 21.84 -7.08 -13.99
N GLY A 32 22.71 -7.36 -14.95
CA GLY A 32 23.93 -6.60 -15.24
C GLY A 32 24.01 -5.99 -16.64
N GLU A 33 22.96 -6.12 -17.46
CA GLU A 33 23.01 -5.57 -18.82
C GLU A 33 21.63 -5.26 -19.42
N LEU A 34 21.64 -4.39 -20.41
CA LEU A 34 20.54 -4.13 -21.33
C LEU A 34 20.84 -4.79 -22.67
N THR A 35 20.02 -5.75 -23.08
CA THR A 35 20.18 -6.53 -24.30
C THR A 35 19.06 -6.23 -25.27
N LYS A 36 19.40 -5.91 -26.52
CA LYS A 36 18.46 -5.82 -27.64
C LYS A 36 18.38 -7.17 -28.35
N LEU A 37 17.18 -7.68 -28.52
CA LEU A 37 16.87 -8.95 -29.17
C LEU A 37 16.16 -8.69 -30.49
N THR A 38 16.69 -9.19 -31.59
CA THR A 38 16.12 -8.98 -32.91
C THR A 38 15.97 -10.32 -33.63
N ASP A 39 14.81 -10.54 -34.23
CA ASP A 39 14.52 -11.61 -35.19
C ASP A 39 14.84 -11.03 -36.57
N GLN A 40 16.02 -11.35 -37.13
CA GLN A 40 16.49 -10.83 -38.41
C GLN A 40 15.94 -11.61 -39.59
N ASN A 41 15.68 -12.90 -39.40
CA ASN A 41 15.22 -13.80 -40.45
C ASN A 41 13.69 -13.93 -40.54
N GLY A 42 12.94 -13.38 -39.54
CA GLY A 42 11.49 -13.37 -39.51
C GLY A 42 10.86 -14.71 -39.12
N ASP A 43 11.63 -15.62 -38.50
CA ASP A 43 11.15 -16.92 -38.12
C ASP A 43 10.42 -16.94 -36.75
N GLY A 44 10.37 -15.80 -36.04
CA GLY A 44 9.69 -15.57 -34.77
C GLY A 44 10.54 -15.99 -33.56
N SER A 45 11.85 -16.12 -33.72
CA SER A 45 12.83 -16.33 -32.66
C SER A 45 13.96 -15.31 -32.81
N ALA A 46 14.53 -14.83 -31.71
CA ALA A 46 15.66 -13.91 -31.78
C ALA A 46 16.93 -14.64 -32.22
N ASP A 47 17.52 -14.21 -33.30
CA ASP A 47 18.79 -14.71 -33.81
C ASP A 47 19.95 -13.71 -33.63
N HIS A 48 19.66 -12.48 -33.18
CA HIS A 48 20.66 -11.47 -32.87
C HIS A 48 20.45 -10.89 -31.46
N TYR A 49 21.47 -11.05 -30.62
CA TYR A 49 21.54 -10.56 -29.25
C TYR A 49 22.63 -9.50 -29.18
N GLN A 50 22.22 -8.24 -29.02
CA GLN A 50 23.13 -7.10 -28.96
C GLN A 50 23.18 -6.54 -27.55
N ASN A 51 24.35 -6.57 -26.89
CA ASN A 51 24.58 -5.81 -25.67
C ASN A 51 24.56 -4.31 -26.00
N ILE A 52 23.68 -3.55 -25.34
CA ILE A 52 23.57 -2.09 -25.51
C ILE A 52 24.36 -1.39 -24.40
N ALA A 53 24.22 -1.83 -23.17
CA ALA A 53 24.93 -1.29 -22.01
C ALA A 53 25.05 -2.35 -20.93
N ASN A 54 26.09 -2.23 -20.10
CA ASN A 54 26.29 -3.09 -18.94
C ASN A 54 26.67 -2.26 -17.71
N TRP A 55 26.53 -2.86 -16.54
CA TRP A 55 26.87 -2.30 -15.24
C TRP A 55 27.37 -3.37 -14.28
N GLU A 56 28.06 -2.91 -13.23
CA GLU A 56 28.69 -3.76 -12.25
C GLU A 56 27.68 -4.49 -11.37
N LEU A 57 28.05 -5.71 -10.95
CA LEU A 57 27.35 -6.52 -9.95
C LEU A 57 28.36 -6.89 -8.85
N GLU A 58 27.91 -6.87 -7.60
CA GLU A 58 28.71 -7.29 -6.43
C GLU A 58 28.43 -8.73 -5.97
N GLY A 59 27.46 -9.39 -6.64
CA GLY A 59 27.04 -10.73 -6.30
C GLY A 59 26.00 -10.80 -5.18
N ASN A 60 25.44 -9.68 -4.76
CA ASN A 60 24.30 -9.67 -3.86
C ASN A 60 23.07 -10.24 -4.58
N TYR A 61 22.34 -11.15 -3.92
CA TYR A 61 21.15 -11.78 -4.49
C TYR A 61 20.07 -10.76 -4.90
N HIS A 62 19.95 -9.64 -4.20
CA HIS A 62 18.92 -8.63 -4.42
C HIS A 62 19.36 -7.46 -5.32
N GLU A 63 20.38 -7.60 -6.13
CA GLU A 63 20.73 -6.63 -7.16
C GLU A 63 19.84 -6.80 -8.38
N TYR A 64 18.79 -5.99 -8.47
CA TYR A 64 17.83 -6.02 -9.58
C TYR A 64 17.90 -4.75 -10.43
N SER A 65 17.49 -4.88 -11.71
CA SER A 65 17.43 -3.80 -12.67
C SER A 65 16.13 -3.89 -13.46
N TYR A 66 15.47 -2.75 -13.69
CA TYR A 66 14.13 -2.69 -14.27
C TYR A 66 14.04 -1.66 -15.40
N GLY A 67 13.01 -1.74 -16.22
CA GLY A 67 12.81 -0.97 -17.44
C GLY A 67 13.02 -1.84 -18.69
N PRO A 68 13.42 -1.30 -19.85
CA PRO A 68 13.57 0.12 -20.13
C PRO A 68 12.24 0.79 -20.44
N VAL A 69 12.16 2.12 -20.26
CA VAL A 69 11.16 2.96 -20.89
C VAL A 69 11.86 3.91 -21.84
N PHE A 70 11.21 4.26 -22.95
CA PHE A 70 11.81 5.02 -24.04
C PHE A 70 11.25 6.44 -24.11
N ASP A 71 12.12 7.44 -24.28
CA ASP A 71 11.70 8.79 -24.65
C ASP A 71 11.61 8.98 -26.18
N ALA A 72 11.15 10.15 -26.59
CA ALA A 72 10.99 10.49 -27.99
C ALA A 72 12.33 10.56 -28.78
N GLN A 73 13.47 10.57 -28.09
CA GLN A 73 14.82 10.55 -28.65
C GLN A 73 15.46 9.15 -28.60
N ASP A 74 14.67 8.12 -28.30
CA ASP A 74 15.10 6.72 -28.13
C ASP A 74 16.07 6.49 -26.96
N ASN A 75 16.19 7.43 -26.03
CA ASN A 75 16.90 7.13 -24.79
C ASN A 75 16.10 6.14 -23.95
N MET A 76 16.82 5.26 -23.26
CA MET A 76 16.27 4.20 -22.44
C MET A 76 16.49 4.54 -20.96
N TYR A 77 15.42 4.57 -20.18
CA TYR A 77 15.51 4.82 -18.74
C TYR A 77 15.32 3.51 -17.99
N LEU A 78 16.23 3.25 -17.05
CA LEU A 78 16.27 2.07 -16.20
C LEU A 78 16.33 2.50 -14.74
N THR A 79 15.86 1.64 -13.86
CA THR A 79 15.97 1.82 -12.42
C THR A 79 16.74 0.66 -11.80
N PHE A 80 17.68 0.98 -10.90
CA PHE A 80 18.48 0.03 -10.15
C PHE A 80 18.10 0.10 -8.68
N ASN A 81 17.80 -1.03 -8.05
CA ASN A 81 17.54 -1.04 -6.61
C ASN A 81 18.84 -0.91 -5.80
N VAL A 82 18.70 -0.47 -4.54
CA VAL A 82 19.77 -0.67 -3.56
C VAL A 82 19.78 -2.14 -3.17
N ALA A 83 20.88 -2.83 -3.35
CA ALA A 83 21.02 -4.25 -3.02
C ALA A 83 20.78 -4.46 -1.52
N TRP A 84 19.55 -4.58 -1.10
CA TRP A 84 19.03 -4.76 0.27
C TRP A 84 20.08 -4.58 1.39
N VAL A 85 20.46 -3.34 1.64
CA VAL A 85 21.50 -2.95 2.60
C VAL A 85 21.02 -2.88 4.05
N GLY A 86 19.79 -3.32 4.35
CA GLY A 86 19.24 -3.34 5.72
C GLY A 86 20.07 -4.13 6.73
N PHE A 87 21.13 -4.80 6.29
CA PHE A 87 22.05 -5.56 7.12
C PHE A 87 23.48 -5.03 7.12
N GLY A 88 23.66 -3.77 6.81
CA GLY A 88 24.73 -2.96 7.37
C GLY A 88 26.13 -3.04 6.78
N GLU A 89 26.47 -3.75 5.68
CA GLU A 89 27.82 -3.73 5.11
C GLU A 89 27.93 -4.04 3.61
N ALA A 90 26.82 -4.09 2.88
CA ALA A 90 26.93 -4.30 1.44
C ALA A 90 27.52 -3.05 0.77
N LYS A 91 28.68 -3.21 0.15
CA LYS A 91 29.13 -2.20 -0.82
C LYS A 91 28.09 -2.16 -1.92
N LEU A 92 27.63 -0.97 -2.27
CA LEU A 92 26.76 -0.78 -3.43
C LEU A 92 27.64 -0.73 -4.67
N SER A 93 27.37 -1.56 -5.69
CA SER A 93 27.94 -1.38 -7.01
C SER A 93 27.44 -0.05 -7.61
N LYS A 94 28.18 0.46 -8.58
CA LYS A 94 27.98 1.81 -9.11
C LYS A 94 26.55 2.02 -9.59
N TRP A 95 25.95 3.16 -9.21
CA TRP A 95 24.59 3.61 -9.49
C TRP A 95 23.48 2.76 -8.91
N ARG A 96 23.72 1.85 -7.96
CA ARG A 96 22.64 1.19 -7.23
C ARG A 96 21.81 2.23 -6.44
N GLY A 97 20.50 2.09 -6.49
CA GLY A 97 19.54 3.05 -5.94
C GLY A 97 19.30 4.28 -6.82
N TRP A 98 19.63 4.18 -8.12
CA TRP A 98 19.48 5.27 -9.08
C TRP A 98 18.58 4.92 -10.27
N MET A 99 17.95 5.95 -10.82
CA MET A 99 17.49 5.94 -12.19
C MET A 99 18.65 6.35 -13.10
N VAL A 100 18.88 5.58 -14.15
CA VAL A 100 19.89 5.86 -15.17
C VAL A 100 19.25 5.98 -16.54
N LYS A 101 19.90 6.74 -17.41
CA LYS A 101 19.57 6.89 -18.82
C LYS A 101 20.67 6.24 -19.66
N VAL A 102 20.29 5.41 -20.61
CA VAL A 102 21.15 4.85 -21.64
C VAL A 102 20.77 5.48 -22.97
N SER A 103 21.72 6.20 -23.60
CA SER A 103 21.53 6.79 -24.93
C SER A 103 21.53 5.71 -26.00
N PRO A 104 21.08 6.00 -27.26
CA PRO A 104 21.07 5.01 -28.34
C PRO A 104 22.45 4.44 -28.68
N ASP A 105 23.52 5.17 -28.39
CA ASP A 105 24.93 4.74 -28.56
C ASP A 105 25.45 3.86 -27.40
N GLY A 106 24.60 3.56 -26.41
CA GLY A 106 24.96 2.75 -25.24
C GLY A 106 25.57 3.54 -24.06
N THR A 107 25.70 4.87 -24.17
CA THR A 107 26.26 5.69 -23.08
C THR A 107 25.29 5.75 -21.89
N LEU A 108 25.73 5.25 -20.72
CA LEU A 108 24.99 5.27 -19.47
C LEU A 108 25.27 6.56 -18.68
N SER A 109 24.24 7.24 -18.24
CA SER A 109 24.33 8.45 -17.42
C SER A 109 23.29 8.44 -16.27
N PRO A 110 23.65 8.90 -15.06
CA PRO A 110 22.74 8.95 -13.91
C PRO A 110 21.72 10.08 -14.06
N VAL A 111 20.51 9.86 -13.54
CA VAL A 111 19.39 10.81 -13.64
C VAL A 111 18.91 11.26 -12.27
N ALA A 112 18.51 10.34 -11.40
CA ALA A 112 17.94 10.61 -10.08
C ALA A 112 18.35 9.50 -9.11
N SER A 113 18.36 9.79 -7.81
CA SER A 113 18.80 8.85 -6.77
C SER A 113 17.71 8.61 -5.73
N GLY A 114 17.99 7.75 -4.77
CA GLY A 114 17.10 7.52 -3.62
C GLY A 114 16.06 6.43 -3.85
N LEU A 115 16.29 5.53 -4.80
CA LEU A 115 15.38 4.43 -5.14
C LEU A 115 15.77 3.18 -4.35
N ARG A 116 14.84 2.64 -3.55
CA ARG A 116 15.09 1.41 -2.79
C ARG A 116 14.85 0.16 -3.61
N SER A 117 13.60 -0.06 -4.00
CA SER A 117 13.14 -1.22 -4.75
C SER A 117 12.17 -0.80 -5.87
N PRO A 118 12.70 -0.08 -6.89
CA PRO A 118 11.90 0.55 -7.94
C PRO A 118 11.44 -0.48 -8.98
N ALA A 119 10.52 -1.37 -8.59
CA ALA A 119 10.10 -2.50 -9.41
C ALA A 119 9.38 -2.10 -10.72
N GLY A 120 8.72 -0.94 -10.75
CA GLY A 120 8.09 -0.38 -11.94
C GLY A 120 8.67 0.97 -12.31
N VAL A 121 8.87 1.18 -13.60
CA VAL A 121 9.22 2.47 -14.21
C VAL A 121 8.35 2.67 -15.45
N MET A 122 7.77 3.85 -15.58
CA MET A 122 6.88 4.20 -16.69
C MET A 122 7.14 5.64 -17.14
N MET A 123 7.03 5.87 -18.44
CA MET A 123 6.88 7.21 -19.02
C MET A 123 5.42 7.37 -19.45
N ASN A 124 4.75 8.42 -18.96
CA ASN A 124 3.37 8.68 -19.35
C ASN A 124 3.27 9.32 -20.75
N SER A 125 2.04 9.49 -21.24
CA SER A 125 1.77 10.10 -22.54
C SER A 125 2.24 11.55 -22.68
N ALA A 126 2.51 12.24 -21.56
CA ALA A 126 3.08 13.58 -21.52
C ALA A 126 4.63 13.59 -21.54
N GLY A 127 5.29 12.41 -21.45
CA GLY A 127 6.75 12.28 -21.40
C GLY A 127 7.34 12.42 -19.98
N ASP A 128 6.51 12.47 -18.94
CA ASP A 128 6.96 12.52 -17.55
C ASP A 128 7.21 11.10 -17.03
N ILE A 129 8.31 10.91 -16.26
CA ILE A 129 8.75 9.59 -15.77
C ILE A 129 8.32 9.38 -14.32
N PHE A 130 7.74 8.22 -14.08
CA PHE A 130 7.34 7.77 -12.76
C PHE A 130 8.00 6.44 -12.41
N TYR A 131 8.24 6.22 -11.11
CA TYR A 131 8.60 4.91 -10.60
C TYR A 131 7.71 4.50 -9.43
N THR A 132 7.59 3.20 -9.24
CA THR A 132 6.88 2.60 -8.10
C THR A 132 7.89 2.18 -7.03
N GLU A 133 7.45 2.20 -5.78
CA GLU A 133 8.25 1.78 -4.64
C GLU A 133 7.37 1.01 -3.65
N ASN A 134 7.88 -0.06 -3.05
CA ASN A 134 7.23 -0.73 -1.94
C ASN A 134 7.81 -0.27 -0.60
N GLN A 135 7.11 -0.58 0.51
CA GLN A 135 7.57 -0.30 1.85
C GLN A 135 8.97 -0.89 2.11
N GLY A 136 9.76 -0.21 2.91
CA GLY A 136 11.09 -0.66 3.30
C GLY A 136 11.87 0.37 4.10
N ASP A 137 13.15 0.15 4.28
CA ASP A 137 14.06 1.12 4.88
C ASP A 137 14.03 2.44 4.08
N TRP A 138 13.90 3.56 4.79
CA TRP A 138 13.67 4.90 4.24
C TRP A 138 12.35 5.06 3.46
N VAL A 139 11.51 4.04 3.41
CA VAL A 139 10.24 4.05 2.67
C VAL A 139 9.10 3.63 3.59
N GLY A 140 8.43 4.59 4.20
CA GLY A 140 7.39 4.35 5.20
C GLY A 140 6.20 3.53 4.69
N SER A 141 5.88 3.61 3.39
CA SER A 141 4.81 2.86 2.73
C SER A 141 5.04 2.78 1.23
N GLY A 142 4.28 1.95 0.51
CA GLY A 142 4.30 1.94 -0.95
C GLY A 142 3.99 3.31 -1.54
N ARG A 143 4.60 3.65 -2.68
CA ARG A 143 4.45 4.98 -3.28
C ARG A 143 4.73 4.99 -4.77
N ILE A 144 4.24 6.04 -5.44
CA ILE A 144 4.59 6.38 -6.80
C ILE A 144 5.13 7.81 -6.81
N THR A 145 6.29 7.99 -7.43
CA THR A 145 6.98 9.28 -7.46
C THR A 145 7.33 9.67 -8.90
N HIS A 146 7.04 10.92 -9.26
CA HIS A 146 7.51 11.56 -10.48
C HIS A 146 8.97 11.96 -10.29
N LEU A 147 9.84 11.61 -11.23
CA LEU A 147 11.27 11.91 -11.17
C LEU A 147 11.75 12.76 -12.34
N GLU A 148 12.54 13.74 -11.99
CA GLU A 148 13.27 14.60 -12.89
C GLU A 148 14.79 14.49 -12.63
N LYS A 149 15.60 15.00 -13.55
CA LYS A 149 17.06 14.98 -13.39
C LYS A 149 17.49 15.77 -12.14
N GLY A 150 18.21 15.08 -11.24
CA GLY A 150 18.74 15.65 -10.00
C GLY A 150 17.80 15.46 -8.80
N ASP A 151 16.65 14.78 -8.95
CA ASP A 151 15.78 14.46 -7.84
C ASP A 151 16.38 13.36 -6.93
N PHE A 152 16.07 13.47 -5.64
CA PHE A 152 16.36 12.47 -4.61
C PHE A 152 15.06 11.88 -4.09
N ALA A 153 14.83 10.59 -4.30
CA ALA A 153 13.58 9.93 -3.93
C ALA A 153 13.52 9.47 -2.45
N GLY A 154 14.62 9.57 -1.71
CA GLY A 154 14.60 9.45 -0.25
C GLY A 154 15.46 8.33 0.34
N HIS A 155 15.91 7.31 -0.39
CA HIS A 155 16.76 6.27 0.18
C HIS A 155 18.21 6.74 0.30
N ALA A 156 18.66 7.00 1.53
CA ALA A 156 19.93 7.66 1.80
C ALA A 156 21.17 6.91 1.26
N SER A 157 21.19 5.56 1.31
CA SER A 157 22.35 4.77 0.90
C SER A 157 22.77 4.98 -0.56
N SER A 158 21.83 5.33 -1.45
CA SER A 158 22.14 5.62 -2.86
C SER A 158 23.06 6.84 -3.05
N LEU A 159 23.08 7.75 -2.08
CA LEU A 159 23.86 8.99 -2.11
C LEU A 159 25.37 8.77 -2.02
N VAL A 160 25.84 7.54 -1.76
CA VAL A 160 27.27 7.22 -1.83
C VAL A 160 27.88 7.58 -3.21
N TRP A 161 27.07 7.61 -4.27
CA TRP A 161 27.46 7.95 -5.63
C TRP A 161 27.26 9.42 -5.99
N SER A 162 26.84 10.28 -5.04
CA SER A 162 26.57 11.70 -5.33
C SER A 162 27.78 12.46 -5.89
N ASN A 163 28.98 12.09 -5.47
CA ASN A 163 30.22 12.75 -5.91
C ASN A 163 30.87 12.09 -7.13
N GLU A 164 30.24 11.05 -7.71
CA GLU A 164 30.78 10.40 -8.90
C GLU A 164 30.71 11.31 -10.14
N PRO A 165 31.70 11.23 -11.04
CA PRO A 165 31.65 11.98 -12.29
C PRO A 165 30.36 11.73 -13.08
N GLY A 166 29.69 12.80 -13.49
CA GLY A 166 28.42 12.77 -14.22
C GLY A 166 27.19 12.74 -13.31
N SER A 167 27.34 12.61 -11.99
CA SER A 167 26.21 12.71 -11.05
C SER A 167 25.57 14.09 -11.10
N PRO A 168 24.24 14.20 -11.26
CA PRO A 168 23.51 15.47 -11.12
C PRO A 168 23.21 15.83 -9.66
N MET A 169 23.55 14.96 -8.70
CA MET A 169 23.18 15.07 -7.30
C MET A 169 24.15 15.98 -6.54
N THR A 170 23.58 16.85 -5.70
CA THR A 170 24.36 17.70 -4.76
C THR A 170 24.16 17.29 -3.31
N THR A 171 23.07 16.58 -3.01
CA THR A 171 22.76 16.06 -1.67
C THR A 171 23.73 14.95 -1.28
N GLN A 172 24.19 14.98 -0.03
CA GLN A 172 25.09 13.98 0.56
C GLN A 172 24.32 13.15 1.61
N ILE A 173 24.83 11.97 1.96
CA ILE A 173 24.23 11.12 3.02
C ILE A 173 24.06 11.89 4.33
N THR A 174 25.02 12.71 4.69
CA THR A 174 25.02 13.51 5.93
C THR A 174 23.96 14.60 5.96
N ASP A 175 23.37 14.95 4.82
CA ASP A 175 22.29 15.94 4.72
C ASP A 175 20.94 15.34 5.07
N VAL A 176 20.82 14.01 5.06
CA VAL A 176 19.54 13.30 5.23
C VAL A 176 19.26 13.10 6.74
N PRO A 177 18.19 13.71 7.28
CA PRO A 177 17.83 13.53 8.68
C PRO A 177 17.25 12.14 8.92
N ASP A 178 17.64 11.52 10.02
CA ASP A 178 17.13 10.25 10.51
C ASP A 178 16.49 10.43 11.89
N ASN A 179 15.37 11.11 11.94
CA ASN A 179 14.72 11.55 13.17
C ASN A 179 13.23 11.19 13.26
N SER A 180 12.76 10.31 12.37
CA SER A 180 11.38 9.83 12.30
C SER A 180 10.32 10.92 12.10
N GLU A 181 10.69 12.12 11.65
CA GLU A 181 9.72 13.12 11.20
C GLU A 181 9.05 12.67 9.88
N PRO A 182 7.85 13.18 9.56
CA PRO A 182 7.26 12.97 8.24
C PRO A 182 8.17 13.46 7.10
N MET A 183 8.13 12.76 5.95
CA MET A 183 9.03 13.03 4.81
C MET A 183 8.97 14.47 4.31
N TYR A 184 7.81 15.15 4.41
CA TYR A 184 7.69 16.54 3.97
C TYR A 184 8.53 17.52 4.82
N LYS A 185 8.73 17.23 6.12
CA LYS A 185 9.60 18.03 6.99
C LYS A 185 11.09 17.83 6.65
N ALA A 186 11.45 16.61 6.25
CA ALA A 186 12.78 16.36 5.71
C ALA A 186 13.00 17.10 4.38
N ALA A 187 11.99 17.16 3.51
CA ALA A 187 12.04 17.87 2.24
C ALA A 187 12.21 19.39 2.37
N GLU A 188 11.86 19.99 3.52
CA GLU A 188 12.15 21.39 3.81
C GLU A 188 13.66 21.65 4.05
N LYS A 189 14.40 20.61 4.45
CA LYS A 189 15.82 20.66 4.83
C LYS A 189 16.74 20.07 3.77
N VAL A 190 16.29 19.00 3.12
CA VAL A 190 17.08 18.23 2.14
C VAL A 190 16.75 18.71 0.74
N LYS A 191 17.73 19.31 0.10
CA LYS A 191 17.58 19.81 -1.28
C LYS A 191 17.25 18.65 -2.21
N ASN A 192 16.29 18.88 -3.10
CA ASN A 192 15.84 17.92 -4.12
C ASN A 192 15.17 16.64 -3.59
N LEU A 193 14.87 16.54 -2.28
CA LEU A 193 14.05 15.43 -1.78
C LEU A 193 12.64 15.54 -2.36
N LYS A 194 12.29 14.57 -3.19
CA LYS A 194 11.03 14.54 -3.94
C LYS A 194 9.95 13.82 -3.13
N LEU A 195 8.85 14.52 -2.89
CA LEU A 195 7.69 13.88 -2.25
C LEU A 195 6.97 12.95 -3.25
N PRO A 196 6.41 11.84 -2.79
CA PRO A 196 5.58 10.97 -3.62
C PRO A 196 4.38 11.71 -4.22
N ALA A 197 4.07 11.42 -5.48
CA ALA A 197 2.84 11.88 -6.10
C ALA A 197 1.63 11.18 -5.47
N VAL A 198 1.75 9.87 -5.20
CA VAL A 198 0.70 9.08 -4.53
C VAL A 198 1.32 8.07 -3.57
N TRP A 199 0.87 8.08 -2.33
CA TRP A 199 1.12 7.04 -1.35
C TRP A 199 0.13 5.88 -1.51
N TYR A 200 0.63 4.66 -1.40
CA TYR A 200 -0.14 3.41 -1.35
C TYR A 200 -0.06 2.85 0.06
N PRO A 201 -1.05 3.13 0.92
CA PRO A 201 -1.02 2.69 2.32
C PRO A 201 -0.79 1.19 2.44
N HIS A 202 0.32 0.83 3.10
CA HIS A 202 0.77 -0.55 3.24
C HIS A 202 -0.33 -1.43 3.84
N THR A 203 -0.54 -2.60 3.27
CA THR A 203 -1.60 -3.57 3.54
C THR A 203 -3.03 -3.09 3.23
N LEU A 204 -3.37 -1.81 3.45
CA LEU A 204 -4.70 -1.25 3.14
C LEU A 204 -4.92 -1.09 1.63
N MET A 205 -3.88 -0.68 0.90
CA MET A 205 -3.95 -0.54 -0.56
C MET A 205 -3.06 -1.56 -1.27
N GLY A 206 -1.80 -1.70 -0.91
CA GLY A 206 -0.85 -2.65 -1.47
C GLY A 206 0.20 -3.08 -0.46
N ILE A 207 0.88 -4.19 -0.71
CA ILE A 207 2.04 -4.65 0.07
C ILE A 207 3.32 -4.41 -0.73
N SER A 208 3.32 -4.81 -2.00
CA SER A 208 4.48 -4.74 -2.89
C SER A 208 4.07 -4.13 -4.21
N THR A 209 3.97 -2.80 -4.23
CA THR A 209 3.63 -2.01 -5.42
C THR A 209 4.70 -2.25 -6.49
N ALA A 210 4.28 -2.76 -7.66
CA ALA A 210 5.19 -3.24 -8.69
C ALA A 210 5.12 -2.38 -9.96
N ASP A 211 4.45 -2.83 -11.01
CA ASP A 211 4.42 -2.13 -12.29
C ASP A 211 3.23 -1.17 -12.41
N MET A 212 3.29 -0.27 -13.40
CA MET A 212 2.15 0.61 -13.72
C MET A 212 2.06 0.87 -15.22
N ILE A 213 0.81 1.02 -15.71
CA ILE A 213 0.50 1.38 -17.09
C ILE A 213 -0.57 2.45 -17.15
N GLU A 214 -0.47 3.35 -18.13
CA GLU A 214 -1.48 4.39 -18.40
C GLU A 214 -2.56 3.84 -19.34
N ASP A 215 -3.83 4.13 -19.07
CA ASP A 215 -4.95 3.81 -19.97
C ASP A 215 -5.30 5.00 -20.88
N VAL A 216 -4.44 5.28 -21.83
CA VAL A 216 -4.63 6.38 -22.79
C VAL A 216 -5.91 6.23 -23.62
N ASN A 217 -6.32 4.99 -23.87
CA ASN A 217 -7.43 4.68 -24.79
C ASN A 217 -8.78 4.47 -24.09
N GLY A 218 -8.83 4.30 -22.76
CA GLY A 218 -10.03 3.92 -22.03
C GLY A 218 -10.36 2.43 -22.16
N ASN A 219 -9.34 1.59 -22.20
CA ASN A 219 -9.44 0.14 -22.36
C ASN A 219 -10.22 -0.54 -21.23
N MET A 220 -10.16 0.02 -20.01
CA MET A 220 -10.91 -0.48 -18.84
C MET A 220 -12.21 0.29 -18.60
N GLY A 221 -12.68 1.00 -19.60
CA GLY A 221 -13.93 1.77 -19.60
C GLY A 221 -13.69 3.28 -19.73
N PRO A 222 -14.71 4.02 -20.26
CA PRO A 222 -14.55 5.43 -20.63
C PRO A 222 -14.27 6.35 -19.43
N PHE A 223 -14.71 5.96 -18.23
CA PHE A 223 -14.51 6.74 -17.01
C PHE A 223 -13.07 6.67 -16.46
N PHE A 224 -12.26 5.71 -16.94
CA PHE A 224 -10.89 5.51 -16.46
C PHE A 224 -9.84 5.91 -17.50
N LYS A 225 -10.27 6.46 -18.63
CA LYS A 225 -9.37 6.97 -19.66
C LYS A 225 -8.42 8.03 -19.09
N GLY A 226 -7.11 7.89 -19.36
CA GLY A 226 -6.05 8.76 -18.84
C GLY A 226 -5.67 8.47 -17.39
N GLN A 227 -6.26 7.45 -16.78
CA GLN A 227 -5.85 6.99 -15.45
C GLN A 227 -4.82 5.86 -15.56
N TYR A 228 -4.29 5.45 -14.42
CA TYR A 228 -3.19 4.49 -14.34
C TYR A 228 -3.65 3.23 -13.62
N PHE A 229 -3.19 2.09 -14.10
CA PHE A 229 -3.35 0.81 -13.41
C PHE A 229 -2.01 0.37 -12.84
N VAL A 230 -2.02 -0.02 -11.58
CA VAL A 230 -0.83 -0.32 -10.79
C VAL A 230 -0.94 -1.72 -10.22
N SER A 231 0.04 -2.56 -10.46
CA SER A 231 0.06 -3.92 -9.95
C SER A 231 0.62 -4.00 -8.53
N ASP A 232 0.19 -5.01 -7.80
CA ASP A 232 0.70 -5.36 -6.48
C ASP A 232 1.07 -6.84 -6.44
N GLN A 233 2.35 -7.12 -6.15
CA GLN A 233 2.83 -8.49 -6.07
C GLN A 233 2.30 -9.18 -4.80
N GLY A 234 2.30 -8.50 -3.66
CA GLY A 234 1.93 -9.11 -2.38
C GLY A 234 0.47 -9.52 -2.32
N HIS A 235 -0.45 -8.64 -2.68
CA HIS A 235 -1.89 -8.91 -2.67
C HIS A 235 -2.44 -9.50 -3.97
N SER A 236 -1.60 -9.78 -4.99
CA SER A 236 -2.05 -10.35 -6.27
C SER A 236 -3.23 -9.58 -6.86
N LYS A 237 -3.08 -8.27 -7.03
CA LYS A 237 -4.15 -7.37 -7.48
C LYS A 237 -3.67 -6.25 -8.39
N VAL A 238 -4.63 -5.63 -9.05
CA VAL A 238 -4.48 -4.35 -9.74
C VAL A 238 -5.19 -3.27 -8.94
N MET A 239 -4.53 -2.15 -8.74
CA MET A 239 -5.06 -0.92 -8.17
C MET A 239 -5.23 0.11 -9.28
N ARG A 240 -6.06 1.12 -9.08
CA ARG A 240 -6.26 2.22 -10.02
C ARG A 240 -5.74 3.51 -9.39
N MET A 241 -5.17 4.39 -10.20
CA MET A 241 -4.63 5.67 -9.76
C MET A 241 -5.06 6.78 -10.72
N MET A 242 -5.44 7.92 -10.16
CA MET A 242 -5.65 9.16 -10.88
C MET A 242 -4.60 10.18 -10.41
N LEU A 243 -4.01 10.89 -11.35
CA LEU A 243 -3.06 11.98 -11.10
C LEU A 243 -3.64 13.32 -11.55
N GLU A 244 -3.30 14.36 -10.81
CA GLU A 244 -3.49 15.74 -11.23
C GLU A 244 -2.20 16.56 -10.97
N LYS A 245 -2.02 17.65 -11.72
CA LYS A 245 -0.84 18.51 -11.61
C LYS A 245 -1.26 19.86 -11.01
N ILE A 246 -0.87 20.10 -9.76
CA ILE A 246 -1.16 21.34 -9.04
C ILE A 246 0.15 22.09 -8.79
N ASN A 247 0.20 23.36 -9.19
CA ASN A 247 1.41 24.19 -9.09
C ASN A 247 2.64 23.53 -9.74
N GLY A 248 2.44 22.80 -10.85
CA GLY A 248 3.52 22.10 -11.56
C GLY A 248 3.97 20.77 -10.97
N GLN A 249 3.40 20.33 -9.83
CA GLN A 249 3.73 19.06 -9.19
C GLN A 249 2.57 18.07 -9.27
N TYR A 250 2.91 16.81 -9.47
CA TYR A 250 1.95 15.71 -9.46
C TYR A 250 1.53 15.34 -8.05
N GLN A 251 0.25 15.09 -7.90
CA GLN A 251 -0.41 14.50 -6.75
C GLN A 251 -1.63 13.71 -7.22
N GLY A 252 -2.30 12.98 -6.35
CA GLY A 252 -3.48 12.25 -6.77
C GLY A 252 -3.96 11.22 -5.76
N ILE A 253 -4.79 10.33 -6.26
CA ILE A 253 -5.51 9.35 -5.46
C ILE A 253 -5.32 7.94 -6.02
N CYS A 254 -5.22 6.95 -5.14
CA CYS A 254 -5.30 5.54 -5.50
C CYS A 254 -6.58 4.90 -4.95
N PHE A 255 -7.06 3.90 -5.71
CA PHE A 255 -8.28 3.14 -5.44
C PHE A 255 -8.02 1.64 -5.57
N PRO A 256 -8.73 0.77 -4.86
CA PRO A 256 -8.84 -0.64 -5.24
C PRO A 256 -9.39 -0.76 -6.67
N PHE A 257 -9.09 -1.87 -7.34
CA PHE A 257 -9.68 -2.12 -8.67
C PHE A 257 -10.08 -3.58 -8.85
N ARG A 258 -9.10 -4.51 -9.01
CA ARG A 258 -9.43 -5.94 -9.20
C ARG A 258 -8.43 -6.82 -8.45
N GLU A 259 -8.96 -7.78 -7.72
CA GLU A 259 -8.23 -8.75 -6.91
C GLU A 259 -8.43 -10.17 -7.46
N GLY A 260 -7.70 -11.14 -6.90
CA GLY A 260 -7.87 -12.56 -7.23
C GLY A 260 -7.04 -13.04 -8.40
N TRP A 261 -5.93 -12.37 -8.73
CA TRP A 261 -4.95 -12.89 -9.65
C TRP A 261 -4.27 -14.14 -9.08
N GLN A 262 -3.89 -15.09 -9.94
CA GLN A 262 -3.45 -16.42 -9.49
C GLN A 262 -2.11 -16.44 -8.75
N SER A 263 -1.27 -15.39 -8.92
CA SER A 263 0.00 -15.24 -8.23
C SER A 263 0.33 -13.75 -8.03
N GLY A 264 1.48 -13.41 -7.48
CA GLY A 264 1.94 -12.04 -7.29
C GLY A 264 2.07 -11.30 -8.61
N LEU A 265 1.33 -10.21 -8.78
CA LEU A 265 1.25 -9.47 -10.04
C LEU A 265 2.40 -8.49 -10.17
N LEU A 266 3.40 -8.83 -11.00
CA LEU A 266 4.65 -8.06 -11.12
C LEU A 266 4.66 -7.14 -12.34
N ARG A 267 4.06 -7.54 -13.47
CA ARG A 267 4.09 -6.78 -14.73
C ARG A 267 2.72 -6.63 -15.35
N LEU A 268 2.49 -5.47 -15.95
CA LEU A 268 1.28 -5.14 -16.71
C LEU A 268 1.65 -4.75 -18.14
N SER A 269 0.80 -5.10 -19.09
CA SER A 269 0.94 -4.68 -20.49
C SER A 269 -0.41 -4.63 -21.18
N TRP A 270 -0.59 -3.68 -22.09
CA TRP A 270 -1.76 -3.66 -22.97
C TRP A 270 -1.57 -4.60 -24.15
N GLY A 271 -2.58 -5.42 -24.41
CA GLY A 271 -2.69 -6.13 -25.67
C GLY A 271 -3.20 -5.22 -26.80
N ASN A 272 -2.96 -5.61 -28.05
CA ASN A 272 -3.41 -4.85 -29.23
C ASN A 272 -4.94 -4.70 -29.31
N ASP A 273 -5.68 -5.53 -28.59
CA ASP A 273 -7.14 -5.53 -28.52
C ASP A 273 -7.68 -4.77 -27.29
N GLY A 274 -6.83 -4.03 -26.59
CA GLY A 274 -7.17 -3.27 -25.37
C GLY A 274 -7.27 -4.12 -24.10
N SER A 275 -6.99 -5.43 -24.15
CA SER A 275 -6.94 -6.23 -22.95
C SER A 275 -5.70 -5.94 -22.12
N MET A 276 -5.82 -6.04 -20.79
CA MET A 276 -4.69 -5.96 -19.85
C MET A 276 -4.12 -7.36 -19.62
N PHE A 277 -2.83 -7.53 -19.88
CA PHE A 277 -2.09 -8.72 -19.49
C PHE A 277 -1.35 -8.50 -18.18
N GLY A 278 -1.43 -9.48 -17.29
CA GLY A 278 -0.69 -9.50 -16.02
C GLY A 278 0.30 -10.65 -15.99
N GLY A 279 1.58 -10.32 -15.90
CA GLY A 279 2.68 -11.26 -15.66
C GLY A 279 2.93 -11.41 -14.17
N MET A 280 2.98 -12.64 -13.67
CA MET A 280 2.93 -12.96 -12.26
C MET A 280 4.07 -13.84 -11.80
N THR A 281 4.51 -13.64 -10.56
CA THR A 281 5.53 -14.45 -9.89
C THR A 281 5.36 -14.42 -8.38
N SER A 282 5.71 -15.51 -7.71
CA SER A 282 5.91 -15.57 -6.25
C SER A 282 7.38 -15.78 -5.88
N ARG A 283 8.30 -15.60 -6.84
CA ARG A 283 9.73 -15.77 -6.59
C ARG A 283 10.25 -14.69 -5.63
N GLY A 284 10.93 -15.11 -4.58
CA GLY A 284 11.55 -14.25 -3.58
C GLY A 284 10.60 -13.64 -2.57
N TRP A 285 9.28 -13.65 -2.84
CA TRP A 285 8.27 -13.08 -1.96
C TRP A 285 6.92 -13.79 -2.14
N GLY A 286 6.29 -14.21 -1.05
CA GLY A 286 4.96 -14.80 -1.08
C GLY A 286 3.88 -13.81 -1.51
N SER A 287 2.78 -14.32 -2.07
CA SER A 287 1.61 -13.54 -2.46
C SER A 287 0.33 -14.21 -2.01
N THR A 288 -0.79 -13.45 -2.05
CA THR A 288 -2.12 -14.01 -1.75
C THR A 288 -2.60 -14.99 -2.82
N GLY A 289 -2.12 -14.85 -4.06
CA GLY A 289 -2.32 -15.84 -5.12
C GLY A 289 -1.60 -17.15 -4.82
N LYS A 290 -2.21 -18.28 -5.20
CA LYS A 290 -1.76 -19.62 -4.79
C LYS A 290 -0.70 -20.24 -5.71
N ASP A 291 -0.56 -19.72 -6.92
CA ASP A 291 0.35 -20.25 -7.93
C ASP A 291 1.74 -19.61 -7.82
N LEU A 292 2.76 -20.29 -8.32
CA LEU A 292 4.13 -19.79 -8.29
C LEU A 292 4.40 -18.72 -9.36
N PHE A 293 3.67 -18.77 -10.45
CA PHE A 293 3.79 -17.86 -11.59
C PHE A 293 2.52 -17.93 -12.44
N GLY A 294 2.36 -17.00 -13.36
CA GLY A 294 1.25 -17.02 -14.30
C GLY A 294 1.26 -15.87 -15.30
N LEU A 295 0.43 -16.02 -16.31
CA LEU A 295 0.05 -14.98 -17.26
C LEU A 295 -1.46 -15.00 -17.40
N GLN A 296 -2.12 -13.94 -16.98
CA GLN A 296 -3.57 -13.80 -17.10
C GLN A 296 -3.92 -12.57 -17.93
N ARG A 297 -5.11 -12.61 -18.51
CA ARG A 297 -5.65 -11.54 -19.34
C ARG A 297 -6.97 -11.07 -18.75
N MET A 298 -7.13 -9.76 -18.62
CA MET A 298 -8.34 -9.09 -18.18
C MET A 298 -8.91 -8.22 -19.30
N LEU A 299 -10.22 -8.27 -19.47
CA LEU A 299 -10.97 -7.44 -20.42
C LEU A 299 -12.08 -6.69 -19.68
N TRP A 300 -12.37 -5.48 -20.15
CA TRP A 300 -13.56 -4.78 -19.74
C TRP A 300 -14.79 -5.48 -20.29
N SER A 301 -15.82 -5.70 -19.45
CA SER A 301 -17.05 -6.37 -19.82
C SER A 301 -18.02 -5.51 -20.65
N GLY A 302 -17.74 -4.21 -20.78
CA GLY A 302 -18.66 -3.23 -21.33
C GLY A 302 -19.58 -2.58 -20.29
N GLU A 303 -19.56 -3.07 -19.06
CA GLU A 303 -20.34 -2.53 -17.95
C GLU A 303 -19.48 -1.69 -17.01
N THR A 304 -20.01 -0.56 -16.58
CA THR A 304 -19.36 0.31 -15.60
C THR A 304 -20.10 0.20 -14.28
N PRO A 305 -19.46 -0.28 -13.21
CA PRO A 305 -20.04 -0.30 -11.87
C PRO A 305 -20.20 1.12 -11.32
N PHE A 306 -20.98 1.28 -10.24
CA PHE A 306 -20.99 2.53 -9.50
C PHE A 306 -19.69 2.66 -8.70
N GLU A 307 -18.89 3.69 -9.01
CA GLU A 307 -17.53 3.92 -8.51
C GLU A 307 -17.24 5.41 -8.33
N MET A 308 -16.28 5.73 -7.50
CA MET A 308 -15.56 7.00 -7.58
C MET A 308 -14.72 6.99 -8.86
N ALA A 309 -15.10 7.74 -9.89
CA ALA A 309 -14.33 7.85 -11.13
C ALA A 309 -13.06 8.69 -10.90
N GLU A 310 -13.22 9.86 -10.28
CA GLU A 310 -12.16 10.83 -10.02
C GLU A 310 -12.35 11.47 -8.65
N VAL A 311 -11.25 11.94 -8.05
CA VAL A 311 -11.28 12.81 -6.87
C VAL A 311 -10.24 13.91 -7.07
N HIS A 312 -10.71 15.15 -7.05
CA HIS A 312 -9.87 16.33 -7.19
C HIS A 312 -9.73 17.08 -5.85
N ALA A 313 -8.52 17.55 -5.58
CA ALA A 313 -8.33 18.51 -4.49
C ALA A 313 -8.99 19.84 -4.83
N MET A 314 -9.64 20.42 -3.84
CA MET A 314 -10.21 21.75 -3.89
C MET A 314 -9.55 22.66 -2.83
N SER A 315 -9.75 23.97 -2.92
CA SER A 315 -9.20 24.91 -1.93
C SER A 315 -9.74 24.68 -0.50
N ASP A 316 -10.84 23.94 -0.36
CA ASP A 316 -11.59 23.75 0.87
C ASP A 316 -11.98 22.29 1.17
N GLY A 317 -11.44 21.34 0.41
CA GLY A 317 -11.72 19.92 0.57
C GLY A 317 -11.51 19.11 -0.70
N PHE A 318 -12.48 18.27 -1.07
CA PHE A 318 -12.38 17.39 -2.23
C PHE A 318 -13.68 17.37 -3.05
N GLU A 319 -13.56 17.24 -4.37
CA GLU A 319 -14.67 16.96 -5.28
C GLU A 319 -14.52 15.53 -5.81
N ILE A 320 -15.55 14.71 -5.56
CA ILE A 320 -15.64 13.32 -6.04
C ILE A 320 -16.54 13.30 -7.27
N THR A 321 -16.05 12.78 -8.39
CA THR A 321 -16.87 12.46 -9.58
C THR A 321 -17.20 10.97 -9.55
N PHE A 322 -18.47 10.63 -9.66
CA PHE A 322 -18.95 9.26 -9.70
C PHE A 322 -19.23 8.80 -11.13
N THR A 323 -19.14 7.51 -11.38
CA THR A 323 -19.43 6.90 -12.69
C THR A 323 -20.92 6.94 -13.08
N LYS A 324 -21.80 7.13 -12.10
CA LYS A 324 -23.26 7.24 -12.26
C LYS A 324 -23.81 8.35 -11.36
N PRO A 325 -24.96 8.96 -11.68
CA PRO A 325 -25.58 9.94 -10.80
C PRO A 325 -25.88 9.35 -9.41
N VAL A 326 -25.57 10.11 -8.36
CA VAL A 326 -25.83 9.73 -6.98
C VAL A 326 -27.29 9.98 -6.59
N ASP A 327 -27.81 9.12 -5.72
CA ASP A 327 -29.04 9.39 -4.98
C ASP A 327 -28.79 10.54 -3.98
N VAL A 328 -29.37 11.69 -4.27
CA VAL A 328 -29.22 12.92 -3.48
C VAL A 328 -29.56 12.68 -1.99
N SER A 329 -30.58 11.86 -1.69
CA SER A 329 -30.99 11.60 -0.31
C SER A 329 -29.90 10.91 0.52
N THR A 330 -29.07 10.09 -0.11
CA THR A 330 -27.92 9.44 0.52
C THR A 330 -26.67 10.33 0.47
N ALA A 331 -26.45 11.02 -0.64
CA ALA A 331 -25.23 11.82 -0.85
C ALA A 331 -25.15 13.08 0.03
N ILE A 332 -26.29 13.62 0.48
CA ILE A 332 -26.31 14.80 1.39
C ILE A 332 -26.05 14.46 2.86
N GLN A 333 -26.00 13.18 3.22
CA GLN A 333 -25.80 12.74 4.60
C GLN A 333 -24.31 12.74 4.95
N SER A 334 -23.89 13.65 5.81
CA SER A 334 -22.48 13.71 6.25
C SER A 334 -22.01 12.41 6.94
N ALA A 335 -22.93 11.69 7.59
CA ALA A 335 -22.66 10.38 8.21
C ALA A 335 -22.28 9.27 7.20
N ASN A 336 -22.57 9.47 5.90
CA ASN A 336 -22.18 8.54 4.85
C ASN A 336 -20.75 8.73 4.36
N TYR A 337 -20.01 9.67 4.92
CA TYR A 337 -18.61 9.91 4.56
C TYR A 337 -17.72 9.83 5.79
N ASP A 338 -16.65 9.08 5.69
CA ASP A 338 -15.59 9.01 6.69
C ASP A 338 -14.29 9.51 6.07
N ILE A 339 -13.81 10.67 6.54
CA ILE A 339 -12.62 11.32 6.03
C ILE A 339 -11.58 11.39 7.14
N ASN A 340 -10.42 10.77 6.90
CA ASN A 340 -9.28 10.81 7.80
C ASN A 340 -8.04 11.30 7.06
N SER A 341 -7.10 11.90 7.77
CA SER A 341 -5.78 12.18 7.22
C SER A 341 -4.68 11.65 8.12
N PHE A 342 -3.57 11.24 7.54
CA PHE A 342 -2.45 10.63 8.24
C PHE A 342 -1.16 10.80 7.45
N ASN A 343 -0.02 10.39 8.05
CA ASN A 343 1.29 10.42 7.43
C ASN A 343 2.11 9.20 7.85
N TYR A 344 3.34 9.12 7.34
CA TYR A 344 4.36 8.13 7.65
C TYR A 344 5.65 8.78 8.11
N GLN A 345 6.40 8.11 8.97
CA GLN A 345 7.75 8.51 9.38
C GLN A 345 8.74 8.32 8.23
N TYR A 346 9.74 9.19 8.18
CA TYR A 346 10.89 9.08 7.31
C TYR A 346 12.14 8.80 8.16
N HIS A 347 12.69 7.59 8.06
CA HIS A 347 13.80 7.09 8.86
C HIS A 347 14.43 5.85 8.22
N HIS A 348 15.58 5.41 8.74
CA HIS A 348 16.29 4.24 8.22
C HIS A 348 15.61 2.89 8.52
N PHE A 349 14.69 2.82 9.49
CA PHE A 349 13.99 1.58 9.80
C PHE A 349 13.04 1.17 8.68
N TYR A 350 12.72 -0.11 8.64
CA TYR A 350 11.81 -0.68 7.65
C TYR A 350 10.37 -0.22 7.88
N GLY A 351 9.78 0.41 6.87
CA GLY A 351 8.39 0.85 6.93
C GLY A 351 8.10 1.91 7.99
N SER A 352 6.83 2.22 8.17
CA SER A 352 6.36 3.14 9.21
C SER A 352 4.95 2.79 9.64
N PRO A 353 4.64 2.91 10.94
CA PRO A 353 3.25 2.96 11.35
C PRO A 353 2.57 4.22 10.79
N VAL A 354 1.24 4.19 10.73
CA VAL A 354 0.44 5.39 10.50
C VAL A 354 0.63 6.35 11.68
N ILE A 355 1.02 7.59 11.36
CA ILE A 355 1.23 8.64 12.36
C ILE A 355 0.32 9.84 12.10
N GLU A 356 0.11 10.67 13.11
CA GLU A 356 -0.62 11.94 13.04
C GLU A 356 -2.05 11.78 12.45
N ASN A 357 -2.69 10.63 12.70
CA ASN A 357 -4.04 10.36 12.21
C ASN A 357 -5.06 11.35 12.79
N LYS A 358 -5.89 11.95 11.91
CA LYS A 358 -6.93 12.91 12.27
C LYS A 358 -8.19 12.64 11.44
N SER A 359 -9.34 12.59 12.11
CA SER A 359 -10.66 12.60 11.45
C SER A 359 -11.09 14.03 11.14
N HIS A 360 -11.77 14.20 9.99
CA HIS A 360 -12.22 15.50 9.52
C HIS A 360 -13.73 15.63 9.55
N ALA A 361 -14.21 16.78 10.01
CA ALA A 361 -15.62 17.13 9.95
C ALA A 361 -15.97 17.70 8.58
N ILE A 362 -17.10 17.27 8.02
CA ILE A 362 -17.68 17.84 6.81
C ILE A 362 -18.52 19.05 7.21
N LYS A 363 -18.18 20.22 6.68
CA LYS A 363 -18.89 21.50 6.94
C LYS A 363 -20.02 21.75 5.95
N ALA A 364 -19.87 21.27 4.73
CA ALA A 364 -20.89 21.41 3.70
C ALA A 364 -20.72 20.31 2.63
N ILE A 365 -21.82 20.00 1.96
CA ILE A 365 -21.88 19.07 0.82
C ILE A 365 -22.57 19.79 -0.33
N LEU A 366 -21.90 19.90 -1.47
CA LEU A 366 -22.47 20.43 -2.71
C LEU A 366 -22.58 19.29 -3.71
N ILE A 367 -23.68 19.28 -4.46
CA ILE A 367 -23.94 18.30 -5.51
C ILE A 367 -24.15 19.04 -6.82
N SER A 368 -23.54 18.56 -7.90
CA SER A 368 -23.72 19.08 -9.25
C SER A 368 -25.18 18.89 -9.74
N ASP A 369 -25.61 19.67 -10.72
CA ASP A 369 -26.99 19.61 -11.24
C ASP A 369 -27.30 18.27 -11.92
N ASP A 370 -26.30 17.61 -12.49
CA ASP A 370 -26.40 16.27 -13.09
C ASP A 370 -26.21 15.12 -12.08
N HIS A 371 -26.01 15.47 -10.80
CA HIS A 371 -25.80 14.54 -9.69
C HIS A 371 -24.60 13.59 -9.85
N THR A 372 -23.63 13.90 -10.72
CA THR A 372 -22.45 13.06 -10.89
C THR A 372 -21.29 13.47 -10.00
N LYS A 373 -21.32 14.69 -9.43
CA LYS A 373 -20.25 15.23 -8.59
C LYS A 373 -20.74 15.59 -7.21
N VAL A 374 -19.92 15.25 -6.21
CA VAL A 374 -20.14 15.61 -4.82
C VAL A 374 -18.88 16.32 -4.31
N ARG A 375 -19.00 17.60 -3.92
CA ARG A 375 -17.95 18.35 -3.28
C ARG A 375 -18.14 18.34 -1.78
N LEU A 376 -17.13 17.85 -1.08
CA LEU A 376 -17.05 17.78 0.38
C LEU A 376 -16.17 18.93 0.88
N ILE A 377 -16.78 19.84 1.64
CA ILE A 377 -16.04 20.94 2.29
C ILE A 377 -15.69 20.48 3.70
N LEU A 378 -14.40 20.45 4.00
CA LEU A 378 -13.86 19.94 5.25
C LEU A 378 -13.59 21.07 6.26
N ASP A 379 -13.44 20.70 7.52
CA ASP A 379 -12.90 21.59 8.55
C ASP A 379 -11.46 22.00 8.23
N GLU A 380 -10.69 21.09 7.64
CA GLU A 380 -9.32 21.31 7.21
C GLU A 380 -8.94 20.27 6.13
N ALA A 381 -8.30 20.71 5.05
CA ALA A 381 -7.58 19.86 4.11
C ALA A 381 -6.08 19.97 4.45
N ARG A 382 -5.53 18.93 5.09
CA ARG A 382 -4.15 18.93 5.59
C ARG A 382 -3.15 18.75 4.45
N ARG A 383 -2.44 19.80 4.08
CA ARG A 383 -1.35 19.73 3.10
C ARG A 383 -0.26 18.78 3.58
N PHE A 384 0.32 17.98 2.67
CA PHE A 384 1.34 16.95 2.86
C PHE A 384 0.86 15.69 3.55
N TYR A 385 -0.44 15.51 3.70
CA TYR A 385 -1.03 14.31 4.30
C TYR A 385 -1.76 13.47 3.26
N ILE A 386 -1.88 12.19 3.57
CA ILE A 386 -2.72 11.25 2.84
C ILE A 386 -4.12 11.37 3.43
N HIS A 387 -5.13 11.57 2.57
CA HIS A 387 -6.53 11.62 2.98
C HIS A 387 -7.23 10.32 2.57
N GLU A 388 -7.67 9.55 3.56
CA GLU A 388 -8.56 8.42 3.36
C GLU A 388 -9.98 8.93 3.17
N ILE A 389 -10.58 8.68 2.01
CA ILE A 389 -11.91 9.15 1.61
C ILE A 389 -12.81 7.94 1.45
N LYS A 390 -13.86 7.84 2.28
CA LYS A 390 -14.78 6.69 2.33
C LYS A 390 -16.25 7.12 2.25
N PRO A 391 -16.85 7.19 1.05
CA PRO A 391 -18.29 7.48 0.90
C PRO A 391 -19.16 6.21 1.06
N ARG A 392 -19.12 5.58 2.21
CA ARG A 392 -19.69 4.24 2.49
C ARG A 392 -21.20 4.12 2.37
N GLY A 393 -21.94 5.19 2.50
CA GLY A 393 -23.41 5.15 2.47
C GLY A 393 -24.01 5.74 1.20
N VAL A 394 -23.17 6.24 0.29
CA VAL A 394 -23.63 6.87 -0.96
C VAL A 394 -24.06 5.79 -1.95
N LYS A 395 -25.23 6.00 -2.57
CA LYS A 395 -25.80 5.12 -3.58
C LYS A 395 -26.00 5.85 -4.91
N ALA A 396 -26.01 5.10 -5.99
CA ALA A 396 -26.51 5.61 -7.26
C ALA A 396 -28.05 5.75 -7.24
N VAL A 397 -28.60 6.54 -8.15
CA VAL A 397 -30.08 6.74 -8.28
C VAL A 397 -30.84 5.42 -8.44
N ASN A 398 -30.24 4.42 -9.06
CA ASN A 398 -30.82 3.09 -9.22
C ASN A 398 -30.68 2.18 -7.98
N GLY A 399 -30.13 2.70 -6.87
CA GLY A 399 -29.90 1.98 -5.61
C GLY A 399 -28.61 1.16 -5.55
N GLU A 400 -27.78 1.18 -6.60
CA GLU A 400 -26.50 0.47 -6.66
C GLU A 400 -25.53 1.04 -5.61
N LEU A 401 -24.83 0.15 -4.91
CA LEU A 401 -23.78 0.51 -3.95
C LEU A 401 -22.46 0.71 -4.68
N LEU A 402 -21.55 1.50 -4.09
CA LEU A 402 -20.17 1.58 -4.56
C LEU A 402 -19.52 0.20 -4.54
N LEU A 403 -18.88 -0.17 -5.64
CA LEU A 403 -18.09 -1.41 -5.70
C LEU A 403 -16.86 -1.31 -4.80
N HIS A 404 -16.21 -0.13 -4.77
CA HIS A 404 -15.11 0.18 -3.86
C HIS A 404 -15.41 1.47 -3.10
N GLU A 405 -15.41 1.37 -1.78
CA GLU A 405 -15.85 2.47 -0.89
C GLU A 405 -14.67 3.27 -0.31
N VAL A 406 -13.47 3.19 -0.89
CA VAL A 406 -12.29 3.86 -0.36
C VAL A 406 -11.37 4.36 -1.46
N GLY A 407 -10.78 5.54 -1.22
CA GLY A 407 -9.65 6.07 -1.96
C GLY A 407 -8.67 6.77 -1.01
N TYR A 408 -7.39 6.81 -1.37
CA TYR A 408 -6.34 7.47 -0.59
C TYR A 408 -5.71 8.57 -1.43
N TYR A 409 -6.05 9.83 -1.10
CA TYR A 409 -5.56 11.01 -1.80
C TYR A 409 -4.32 11.58 -1.11
N THR A 410 -3.21 11.71 -1.84
CA THR A 410 -1.99 12.38 -1.39
C THR A 410 -2.07 13.87 -1.72
N LEU A 411 -2.21 14.73 -0.72
CA LEU A 411 -2.40 16.16 -0.89
C LEU A 411 -1.07 16.92 -0.65
N ASN A 412 -0.26 17.06 -1.69
CA ASN A 412 1.01 17.82 -1.62
C ASN A 412 0.79 19.33 -1.78
N ASN A 413 -0.19 19.74 -2.59
CA ASN A 413 -0.52 21.12 -2.86
C ASN A 413 -2.03 21.34 -2.79
N VAL A 414 -2.44 22.38 -2.11
CA VAL A 414 -3.82 22.85 -2.13
C VAL A 414 -3.97 23.80 -3.32
N PRO A 415 -4.89 23.55 -4.26
CA PRO A 415 -5.09 24.43 -5.40
C PRO A 415 -5.59 25.80 -4.94
N ALA A 416 -5.11 26.84 -5.59
CA ALA A 416 -5.71 28.16 -5.44
C ALA A 416 -7.07 28.15 -6.19
N GLY A 417 -8.10 28.65 -5.54
CA GLY A 417 -9.42 28.69 -6.16
C GLY A 417 -10.44 29.41 -5.30
N MET A 418 -11.61 29.64 -5.86
CA MET A 418 -12.73 30.19 -5.10
C MET A 418 -13.21 29.15 -4.09
N THR A 419 -13.43 29.59 -2.88
CA THR A 419 -14.18 28.83 -1.87
C THR A 419 -15.58 28.52 -2.42
N ALA A 420 -16.12 27.38 -2.01
CA ALA A 420 -17.46 26.97 -2.46
C ALA A 420 -18.52 28.00 -2.06
N ASP A 421 -19.52 28.17 -2.92
CA ASP A 421 -20.73 28.91 -2.59
C ASP A 421 -21.58 28.11 -1.59
N LEU A 422 -21.46 28.42 -0.32
CA LEU A 422 -22.16 27.72 0.76
C LEU A 422 -23.69 27.91 0.71
N SER A 423 -24.22 28.88 -0.08
CA SER A 423 -25.67 28.98 -0.31
C SER A 423 -26.22 27.75 -1.04
N LYS A 424 -25.36 27.02 -1.76
CA LYS A 424 -25.69 25.77 -2.46
C LYS A 424 -25.50 24.51 -1.59
N ASN A 425 -25.22 24.68 -0.29
CA ASN A 425 -25.06 23.55 0.62
C ASN A 425 -26.33 22.68 0.67
N LYS A 426 -26.15 21.40 0.39
CA LYS A 426 -27.22 20.37 0.42
C LYS A 426 -27.11 19.45 1.63
N MET A 427 -26.09 19.60 2.47
CA MET A 427 -25.87 18.73 3.63
C MET A 427 -27.12 18.67 4.49
N ALA A 428 -27.62 17.46 4.75
CA ALA A 428 -28.73 17.25 5.65
C ALA A 428 -28.34 17.65 7.07
N VAL A 429 -29.17 18.46 7.71
CA VAL A 429 -29.03 18.73 9.15
C VAL A 429 -29.55 17.46 9.85
N VAL A 430 -28.65 16.60 10.29
CA VAL A 430 -29.00 15.46 11.15
C VAL A 430 -29.39 16.08 12.49
N ALA A 431 -30.69 16.02 12.83
CA ALA A 431 -31.09 16.25 14.22
C ALA A 431 -30.30 15.24 15.08
N PRO A 432 -29.66 15.68 16.19
CA PRO A 432 -28.99 14.73 17.06
C PRO A 432 -29.98 13.65 17.44
N PRO A 433 -29.58 12.35 17.41
CA PRO A 433 -30.44 11.29 17.92
C PRO A 433 -30.95 11.69 19.30
N PRO A 434 -32.20 11.42 19.66
CA PRO A 434 -32.71 11.72 20.97
C PRO A 434 -31.71 11.17 21.97
N ALA A 435 -31.24 12.00 22.86
CA ALA A 435 -30.18 11.69 23.82
C ALA A 435 -30.59 10.44 24.59
N GLU A 436 -30.08 9.28 24.19
CA GLU A 436 -29.87 8.20 25.14
C GLU A 436 -28.83 8.72 26.11
N SER A 437 -29.26 8.96 27.32
CA SER A 437 -28.49 9.55 28.42
C SER A 437 -27.31 8.64 28.78
N HIS A 438 -26.22 8.73 28.01
CA HIS A 438 -24.91 8.32 28.44
C HIS A 438 -24.13 9.59 28.79
N GLN A 439 -24.23 9.98 30.06
CA GLN A 439 -23.38 11.00 30.63
C GLN A 439 -21.92 10.56 30.49
N HIS A 440 -21.22 11.12 29.51
CA HIS A 440 -19.78 11.23 29.54
C HIS A 440 -19.39 12.60 30.06
N ALA A 441 -19.09 12.63 31.35
CA ALA A 441 -18.46 13.77 31.98
C ALA A 441 -17.08 14.01 31.36
N ALA A 442 -16.85 15.22 30.93
CA ALA A 442 -15.50 15.71 30.60
C ALA A 442 -14.63 15.64 31.86
N VAL A 443 -13.47 15.02 31.76
CA VAL A 443 -12.46 15.01 32.83
C VAL A 443 -11.27 15.84 32.36
N PRO A 444 -10.87 16.88 33.08
CA PRO A 444 -9.61 17.60 32.86
C PRO A 444 -8.43 16.70 33.28
N MET A 445 -7.33 16.84 32.58
CA MET A 445 -6.07 16.19 32.85
C MET A 445 -5.40 16.80 34.10
N GLU A 446 -5.41 16.11 35.20
CA GLU A 446 -4.47 16.33 36.30
C GLU A 446 -3.90 15.00 36.79
N THR A 447 -2.57 15.01 36.92
CA THR A 447 -1.76 13.93 37.44
C THR A 447 -1.94 13.80 38.96
N THR A 448 -2.32 12.62 39.48
CA THR A 448 -1.79 12.00 40.71
C THR A 448 -2.49 10.64 40.98
N ALA A 449 -1.79 9.75 41.67
CA ALA A 449 -2.08 8.36 41.90
C ALA A 449 -3.28 8.05 42.84
N GLU A 450 -3.99 6.98 42.44
CA GLU A 450 -4.77 5.95 43.22
C GLU A 450 -5.70 6.34 44.39
N PRO A 451 -6.72 5.53 44.77
CA PRO A 451 -7.04 4.13 44.47
C PRO A 451 -8.50 3.80 44.04
N ALA A 452 -8.67 2.55 43.66
CA ALA A 452 -9.80 1.86 43.09
C ALA A 452 -11.14 1.91 43.84
N THR A 453 -12.26 1.98 43.07
CA THR A 453 -13.50 1.26 43.40
C THR A 453 -14.24 0.80 42.14
N LYS A 454 -14.78 -0.42 42.28
CA LYS A 454 -15.43 -1.26 41.25
C LYS A 454 -16.70 -0.65 40.66
N LYS A 455 -16.92 -0.79 39.32
CA LYS A 455 -18.22 -1.21 38.77
C LYS A 455 -18.07 -1.83 37.37
N ASN A 456 -18.77 -2.94 37.19
CA ASN A 456 -18.82 -3.89 36.09
C ASN A 456 -19.01 -3.27 34.68
N SER A 457 -18.15 -3.67 33.73
CA SER A 457 -18.52 -3.84 32.33
C SER A 457 -17.98 -5.18 31.82
N LYS A 458 -18.79 -5.96 31.13
CA LYS A 458 -18.50 -7.31 30.64
C LYS A 458 -17.38 -7.41 29.56
N ASN A 459 -16.64 -6.34 29.26
CA ASN A 459 -15.63 -6.29 28.21
C ASN A 459 -14.17 -6.14 28.71
N SER A 460 -13.93 -6.10 30.02
CA SER A 460 -12.59 -5.78 30.56
C SER A 460 -11.58 -6.94 30.60
N ASN A 461 -11.98 -8.18 30.25
CA ASN A 461 -11.11 -9.36 30.42
C ASN A 461 -10.46 -9.88 29.11
N LYS A 462 -10.63 -9.19 27.97
CA LYS A 462 -10.11 -9.68 26.68
C LYS A 462 -8.62 -9.41 26.48
N HIS A 463 -8.04 -8.47 27.24
CA HIS A 463 -6.66 -8.06 27.16
C HIS A 463 -6.07 -7.80 28.55
N LEU A 464 -5.75 -8.88 29.27
CA LEU A 464 -5.12 -8.79 30.57
C LEU A 464 -3.61 -9.01 30.43
N THR A 465 -2.82 -7.96 30.67
CA THR A 465 -1.35 -8.01 30.62
C THR A 465 -0.71 -8.27 31.98
N THR A 466 -1.51 -8.24 33.04
CA THR A 466 -1.07 -8.54 34.40
C THR A 466 -1.83 -9.77 34.90
N MET A 467 -1.13 -10.66 35.61
CA MET A 467 -1.75 -11.85 36.19
C MET A 467 -2.85 -11.45 37.20
N PRO A 468 -4.06 -12.01 37.11
CA PRO A 468 -5.11 -11.75 38.06
C PRO A 468 -4.65 -12.04 39.50
N SER A 469 -4.99 -11.17 40.43
CA SER A 469 -4.54 -11.25 41.82
C SER A 469 -5.10 -12.45 42.59
N ASP A 470 -6.16 -13.07 42.08
CA ASP A 470 -6.77 -14.30 42.62
C ASP A 470 -6.12 -15.58 42.06
N TRP A 471 -5.09 -15.46 41.23
CA TRP A 471 -4.32 -16.60 40.77
C TRP A 471 -3.03 -16.76 41.60
N ALA A 472 -2.80 -17.93 42.16
CA ALA A 472 -1.51 -18.24 42.75
C ALA A 472 -0.43 -18.42 41.68
N THR A 473 -0.75 -19.17 40.61
CA THR A 473 0.07 -19.42 39.42
C THR A 473 -0.85 -19.69 38.24
N PRO A 474 -0.38 -19.50 37.00
CA PRO A 474 -1.05 -20.04 35.80
C PRO A 474 -1.00 -21.56 35.83
N ASP A 475 -2.05 -22.23 35.38
CA ASP A 475 -2.08 -23.69 35.24
C ASP A 475 -1.25 -24.15 34.02
N LYS A 476 -1.15 -23.28 32.98
CA LYS A 476 -0.40 -23.54 31.78
C LYS A 476 0.26 -22.27 31.25
N THR A 477 1.53 -22.41 30.83
CA THR A 477 2.27 -21.36 30.14
C THR A 477 2.44 -21.77 28.67
N LEU A 478 2.10 -20.86 27.76
CA LEU A 478 2.19 -21.02 26.31
C LEU A 478 3.08 -19.93 25.73
N VAL A 479 3.84 -20.26 24.71
CA VAL A 479 4.62 -19.30 23.94
C VAL A 479 4.32 -19.54 22.46
N ILE A 480 4.09 -18.47 21.73
CA ILE A 480 3.90 -18.46 20.29
C ILE A 480 4.83 -17.39 19.74
N GLY A 481 5.58 -17.73 18.69
CA GLY A 481 6.41 -16.81 17.94
C GLY A 481 5.90 -16.63 16.51
N THR A 482 6.66 -15.86 15.73
CA THR A 482 6.47 -15.74 14.28
C THR A 482 7.61 -16.43 13.55
N VAL A 483 7.32 -16.89 12.32
CA VAL A 483 8.32 -17.39 11.37
C VAL A 483 8.12 -16.71 10.01
N PRO A 484 9.15 -16.64 9.15
CA PRO A 484 9.06 -15.98 7.85
C PRO A 484 7.84 -16.43 7.02
N GLY A 485 7.21 -15.48 6.33
CA GLY A 485 6.07 -15.73 5.46
C GLY A 485 4.72 -15.56 6.14
N MET A 486 4.59 -14.66 7.11
CA MET A 486 3.34 -14.33 7.81
C MET A 486 2.69 -15.57 8.46
N LYS A 487 3.44 -16.25 9.32
CA LYS A 487 2.97 -17.47 10.00
C LYS A 487 3.36 -17.44 11.48
N TYR A 488 2.53 -18.07 12.31
CA TYR A 488 2.94 -18.45 13.66
C TYR A 488 3.86 -19.67 13.61
N ASP A 489 4.80 -19.77 14.53
CA ASP A 489 5.71 -20.92 14.71
C ASP A 489 4.97 -22.16 15.23
N VAL A 490 3.78 -21.97 15.79
CA VAL A 490 2.90 -23.02 16.30
C VAL A 490 1.54 -22.93 15.62
N THR A 491 1.12 -24.01 14.95
CA THR A 491 -0.15 -24.07 14.23
C THR A 491 -1.32 -24.59 15.09
N GLU A 492 -1.02 -25.36 16.14
CA GLU A 492 -2.03 -25.91 17.04
C GLU A 492 -1.54 -25.94 18.50
N LEU A 493 -2.38 -25.50 19.41
CA LEU A 493 -2.18 -25.58 20.86
C LEU A 493 -3.36 -26.30 21.48
N GLU A 494 -3.11 -27.24 22.39
CA GLU A 494 -4.17 -27.94 23.13
C GLU A 494 -4.19 -27.55 24.59
N VAL A 495 -5.36 -27.21 25.12
CA VAL A 495 -5.60 -26.85 26.52
C VAL A 495 -6.91 -27.46 27.03
N LYS A 496 -7.03 -27.69 28.35
CA LYS A 496 -8.31 -28.08 28.95
C LYS A 496 -9.21 -26.87 29.15
N ALA A 497 -10.51 -27.10 29.07
CA ALA A 497 -11.52 -26.08 29.37
C ALA A 497 -11.32 -25.53 30.80
N GLY A 498 -11.42 -24.20 30.97
CA GLY A 498 -11.26 -23.54 32.25
C GLY A 498 -9.83 -23.41 32.78
N THR A 499 -8.81 -23.84 32.02
CA THR A 499 -7.38 -23.72 32.40
C THR A 499 -6.98 -22.23 32.49
N LYS A 500 -6.28 -21.84 33.54
CA LYS A 500 -5.67 -20.51 33.70
C LYS A 500 -4.38 -20.43 32.86
N ILE A 501 -4.37 -19.61 31.83
CA ILE A 501 -3.31 -19.55 30.84
C ILE A 501 -2.51 -18.27 30.99
N LYS A 502 -1.18 -18.41 30.95
CA LYS A 502 -0.23 -17.36 30.61
C LYS A 502 0.24 -17.60 29.18
N LEU A 503 -0.07 -16.70 28.24
CA LEU A 503 0.35 -16.78 26.86
C LEU A 503 1.30 -15.62 26.54
N THR A 504 2.50 -15.93 26.08
CA THR A 504 3.46 -14.94 25.58
C THR A 504 3.52 -15.05 24.06
N PHE A 505 3.26 -13.95 23.39
CA PHE A 505 3.45 -13.80 21.95
C PHE A 505 4.73 -13.01 21.69
N ASN A 506 5.64 -13.59 20.91
CA ASN A 506 6.89 -12.99 20.47
C ASN A 506 6.80 -12.69 18.99
N ASN A 507 6.81 -11.42 18.61
CA ASN A 507 6.97 -11.06 17.23
C ASN A 507 8.46 -11.15 16.88
N LEU A 508 8.88 -12.30 16.33
CA LEU A 508 10.28 -12.57 15.90
C LEU A 508 10.49 -12.18 14.43
N ASP A 509 9.50 -11.56 13.80
CA ASP A 509 9.65 -10.98 12.47
C ASP A 509 10.53 -9.74 12.58
N ASP A 510 11.43 -9.56 11.64
CA ASP A 510 12.35 -8.43 11.58
C ASP A 510 11.75 -7.22 10.84
N ASP A 511 10.67 -7.46 10.07
CA ASP A 511 10.09 -6.48 9.16
C ASP A 511 8.64 -6.09 9.50
N MET A 512 7.81 -7.04 9.99
CA MET A 512 6.37 -6.86 10.03
C MET A 512 5.80 -6.79 11.45
N THR A 513 4.77 -5.96 11.59
CA THR A 513 3.98 -5.88 12.83
C THR A 513 2.92 -6.96 12.84
N HIS A 514 2.76 -7.63 13.98
CA HIS A 514 1.79 -8.70 14.18
C HIS A 514 1.05 -8.53 15.50
N ASN A 515 -0.19 -9.04 15.52
CA ASN A 515 -0.90 -9.30 16.77
C ASN A 515 -1.34 -10.76 16.84
N LEU A 516 -1.78 -11.18 17.99
CA LEU A 516 -2.39 -12.49 18.22
C LEU A 516 -3.78 -12.27 18.77
N VAL A 517 -4.79 -12.74 18.04
CA VAL A 517 -6.20 -12.61 18.41
C VAL A 517 -6.83 -14.00 18.44
N ILE A 518 -7.42 -14.37 19.56
CA ILE A 518 -8.17 -15.62 19.72
C ILE A 518 -9.64 -15.30 19.53
N VAL A 519 -10.29 -16.02 18.62
CA VAL A 519 -11.67 -15.78 18.21
C VAL A 519 -12.53 -17.04 18.30
N GLU A 520 -13.84 -16.85 18.35
CA GLU A 520 -14.82 -17.94 18.32
C GLU A 520 -14.61 -18.86 17.12
N PRO A 521 -14.91 -20.17 17.23
CA PRO A 521 -14.76 -21.13 16.15
C PRO A 521 -15.41 -20.66 14.84
N GLY A 522 -14.66 -20.75 13.72
CA GLY A 522 -15.14 -20.43 12.40
C GLY A 522 -15.34 -18.94 12.10
N THR A 523 -14.88 -18.03 12.97
CA THR A 523 -15.10 -16.57 12.78
C THR A 523 -13.85 -15.79 12.39
N ALA A 524 -12.72 -16.45 12.11
CA ALA A 524 -11.45 -15.79 11.80
C ALA A 524 -11.53 -14.86 10.59
N ASP A 525 -12.20 -15.27 9.51
CA ASP A 525 -12.36 -14.44 8.30
C ASP A 525 -13.23 -13.21 8.59
N GLU A 526 -14.34 -13.39 9.29
CA GLU A 526 -15.24 -12.27 9.63
C GLU A 526 -14.54 -11.24 10.52
N VAL A 527 -13.78 -11.70 11.52
CA VAL A 527 -13.02 -10.80 12.42
C VAL A 527 -11.89 -10.11 11.65
N GLY A 528 -11.18 -10.84 10.77
CA GLY A 528 -10.13 -10.29 9.92
C GLY A 528 -10.65 -9.22 8.96
N LEU A 529 -11.77 -9.45 8.28
CA LEU A 529 -12.43 -8.47 7.42
C LEU A 529 -12.94 -7.26 8.18
N SER A 530 -13.48 -7.49 9.40
CA SER A 530 -13.90 -6.40 10.28
C SER A 530 -12.70 -5.55 10.73
N ALA A 531 -11.55 -6.15 11.02
CA ALA A 531 -10.31 -5.45 11.33
C ALA A 531 -9.80 -4.63 10.14
N PHE A 532 -9.81 -5.24 8.95
CA PHE A 532 -9.46 -4.55 7.71
C PHE A 532 -10.34 -3.31 7.48
N SER A 533 -11.64 -3.41 7.74
CA SER A 533 -12.59 -2.32 7.56
C SER A 533 -12.36 -1.12 8.50
N LEU A 534 -11.58 -1.30 9.59
CA LEU A 534 -11.21 -0.18 10.46
C LEU A 534 -10.32 0.85 9.73
N GLY A 535 -9.64 0.43 8.65
CA GLY A 535 -8.75 1.30 7.88
C GLY A 535 -7.64 1.88 8.77
N VAL A 536 -7.27 3.13 8.55
CA VAL A 536 -6.20 3.80 9.32
C VAL A 536 -6.53 3.97 10.82
N LYS A 537 -7.80 3.99 11.20
CA LYS A 537 -8.21 4.01 12.62
C LYS A 537 -7.83 2.71 13.34
N GLY A 538 -7.67 1.63 12.59
CA GLY A 538 -7.32 0.32 13.15
C GLY A 538 -6.00 0.32 13.91
N SER A 539 -5.03 1.13 13.51
CA SER A 539 -3.74 1.25 14.20
C SER A 539 -3.87 1.63 15.66
N GLN A 540 -4.79 2.55 15.99
CA GLN A 540 -5.07 2.97 17.38
C GLN A 540 -5.79 1.88 18.19
N MET A 541 -6.41 0.93 17.52
CA MET A 541 -7.13 -0.20 18.11
C MET A 541 -6.33 -1.50 18.03
N SER A 542 -5.03 -1.45 17.68
CA SER A 542 -4.21 -2.62 17.40
C SER A 542 -4.83 -3.56 16.34
N TYR A 543 -5.65 -3.03 15.45
CA TYR A 543 -6.48 -3.76 14.48
C TYR A 543 -7.38 -4.86 15.10
N VAL A 544 -7.77 -4.69 16.35
CA VAL A 544 -8.71 -5.59 17.03
C VAL A 544 -10.10 -4.96 16.99
N PRO A 545 -11.04 -5.50 16.19
CA PRO A 545 -12.38 -4.93 16.09
C PRO A 545 -13.18 -5.16 17.38
N ASN A 546 -14.06 -4.22 17.70
CA ASN A 546 -14.98 -4.36 18.83
C ASN A 546 -16.09 -5.37 18.48
N SER A 547 -15.79 -6.66 18.62
CA SER A 547 -16.68 -7.77 18.30
C SER A 547 -16.79 -8.74 19.48
N ASN A 548 -17.99 -9.29 19.70
CA ASN A 548 -18.20 -10.36 20.70
C ASN A 548 -17.52 -11.68 20.30
N LYS A 549 -17.10 -11.81 19.03
CA LYS A 549 -16.36 -12.97 18.52
C LYS A 549 -14.88 -12.94 18.87
N VAL A 550 -14.32 -11.79 19.22
CA VAL A 550 -12.98 -11.67 19.78
C VAL A 550 -13.04 -12.05 21.25
N LEU A 551 -12.25 -13.04 21.65
CA LEU A 551 -12.18 -13.55 23.01
C LEU A 551 -11.01 -12.96 23.78
N PHE A 552 -9.80 -13.10 23.23
CA PHE A 552 -8.55 -12.61 23.83
C PHE A 552 -7.63 -12.07 22.76
N HIS A 553 -6.77 -11.11 23.10
CA HIS A 553 -5.84 -10.54 22.14
C HIS A 553 -4.62 -9.90 22.80
N THR A 554 -3.53 -9.80 22.02
CA THR A 554 -2.41 -8.88 22.28
C THR A 554 -2.69 -7.51 21.67
N THR A 555 -1.86 -6.52 21.97
CA THR A 555 -1.75 -5.33 21.13
C THR A 555 -1.03 -5.67 19.83
N LEU A 556 -0.96 -4.72 18.89
CA LEU A 556 -0.11 -4.83 17.71
C LEU A 556 1.35 -4.67 18.15
N LEU A 557 2.16 -5.71 17.94
CA LEU A 557 3.57 -5.73 18.31
C LEU A 557 4.45 -5.33 17.13
N GLN A 558 5.37 -4.44 17.37
CA GLN A 558 6.45 -4.12 16.42
C GLN A 558 7.39 -5.33 16.25
N PRO A 559 8.23 -5.36 15.20
CA PRO A 559 9.32 -6.31 15.08
C PRO A 559 10.10 -6.46 16.38
N GLU A 560 10.50 -7.69 16.69
CA GLU A 560 11.27 -8.08 17.89
C GLU A 560 10.58 -7.80 19.25
N ALA A 561 9.34 -7.31 19.25
CA ALA A 561 8.58 -7.04 20.46
C ALA A 561 7.88 -8.29 21.01
N SER A 562 7.60 -8.29 22.31
CA SER A 562 6.95 -9.38 23.01
C SER A 562 5.86 -8.88 23.95
N GLN A 563 4.77 -9.61 24.07
CA GLN A 563 3.72 -9.32 25.03
C GLN A 563 3.15 -10.59 25.67
N THR A 564 2.89 -10.51 26.95
CA THR A 564 2.20 -11.58 27.69
C THR A 564 0.77 -11.18 28.01
N ILE A 565 -0.18 -12.10 27.77
CA ILE A 565 -1.57 -11.97 28.18
C ILE A 565 -1.98 -13.13 29.08
N TYR A 566 -2.96 -12.89 29.94
CA TYR A 566 -3.52 -13.87 30.89
C TYR A 566 -5.00 -14.03 30.62
N PHE A 567 -5.46 -15.27 30.54
CA PHE A 567 -6.89 -15.56 30.35
C PHE A 567 -7.25 -16.96 30.86
N VAL A 568 -8.54 -17.19 31.06
CA VAL A 568 -9.07 -18.52 31.31
C VAL A 568 -9.54 -19.10 29.98
N ALA A 569 -9.10 -20.32 29.68
CA ALA A 569 -9.51 -21.02 28.46
C ALA A 569 -11.04 -21.12 28.40
N PRO A 570 -11.67 -21.00 27.23
CA PRO A 570 -13.10 -21.15 27.07
C PRO A 570 -13.62 -22.41 27.73
N SER A 571 -14.78 -22.31 28.39
CA SER A 571 -15.40 -23.44 29.07
C SER A 571 -16.00 -24.48 28.12
N LYS A 572 -16.28 -24.09 26.89
CA LYS A 572 -16.83 -24.96 25.85
C LYS A 572 -15.68 -25.58 25.03
N PRO A 573 -15.55 -26.91 24.98
CA PRO A 573 -14.60 -27.57 24.10
C PRO A 573 -14.86 -27.23 22.64
N GLY A 574 -13.76 -27.07 21.86
CA GLY A 574 -13.84 -26.69 20.45
C GLY A 574 -12.51 -26.20 19.89
N GLU A 575 -12.48 -25.90 18.61
CA GLU A 575 -11.32 -25.35 17.90
C GLU A 575 -11.49 -23.85 17.71
N TYR A 576 -10.86 -23.08 18.59
CA TYR A 576 -10.82 -21.63 18.54
C TYR A 576 -9.71 -21.17 17.63
N SER A 577 -10.01 -20.23 16.72
CA SER A 577 -8.97 -19.76 15.81
C SER A 577 -8.05 -18.74 16.47
N ILE A 578 -6.76 -18.89 16.25
CA ILE A 578 -5.74 -17.87 16.49
C ILE A 578 -5.51 -17.19 15.15
N VAL A 579 -5.57 -15.85 15.09
CA VAL A 579 -5.44 -15.10 13.84
C VAL A 579 -4.70 -13.78 14.07
N CYS A 580 -3.83 -13.41 13.15
CA CYS A 580 -3.32 -12.05 13.08
C CYS A 580 -4.34 -11.17 12.35
N THR A 581 -4.81 -10.12 13.01
CA THR A 581 -5.82 -9.22 12.44
C THR A 581 -5.23 -7.94 11.83
N TYR A 582 -3.90 -7.83 11.76
CA TYR A 582 -3.26 -6.79 10.95
C TYR A 582 -3.76 -6.91 9.50
N PRO A 583 -4.07 -5.80 8.81
CA PRO A 583 -4.71 -5.84 7.50
C PRO A 583 -4.01 -6.77 6.51
N GLY A 584 -4.76 -7.69 5.91
CA GLY A 584 -4.25 -8.69 4.96
C GLY A 584 -3.67 -9.96 5.58
N HIS A 585 -3.24 -9.96 6.85
CA HIS A 585 -2.57 -11.11 7.47
C HIS A 585 -3.52 -12.26 7.83
N HIS A 586 -4.78 -11.96 8.11
CA HIS A 586 -5.79 -12.94 8.56
C HIS A 586 -6.03 -14.10 7.59
N THR A 587 -5.64 -13.96 6.33
CA THR A 587 -5.77 -15.01 5.32
C THR A 587 -4.68 -16.08 5.41
N LEU A 588 -3.48 -15.71 5.88
CA LEU A 588 -2.28 -16.56 5.92
C LEU A 588 -1.83 -16.89 7.35
N MET A 589 -1.88 -15.91 8.27
CA MET A 589 -1.33 -16.05 9.61
C MET A 589 -2.39 -16.55 10.59
N ARG A 590 -2.46 -17.88 10.71
CA ARG A 590 -3.50 -18.59 11.49
C ARG A 590 -2.93 -19.74 12.31
N GLY A 591 -3.59 -20.03 13.41
CA GLY A 591 -3.39 -21.20 14.25
C GLY A 591 -4.70 -21.62 14.91
N ILE A 592 -4.65 -22.68 15.71
CA ILE A 592 -5.79 -23.25 16.42
C ILE A 592 -5.45 -23.37 17.91
N LEU A 593 -6.32 -22.87 18.76
CA LEU A 593 -6.38 -23.21 20.17
C LEU A 593 -7.47 -24.26 20.37
N LYS A 594 -7.07 -25.52 20.47
CA LYS A 594 -7.97 -26.65 20.72
C LYS A 594 -8.27 -26.77 22.19
N VAL A 595 -9.51 -26.52 22.56
CA VAL A 595 -9.99 -26.67 23.93
C VAL A 595 -10.61 -28.06 24.08
N VAL A 596 -10.06 -28.87 24.98
CA VAL A 596 -10.54 -30.21 25.29
C VAL A 596 -11.25 -30.23 26.65
N LYS A 597 -11.97 -31.34 26.95
CA LYS A 597 -12.71 -31.50 28.24
C LYS A 597 -11.79 -31.58 29.45
#